data_156c53e8501371383be44a19b2e499d0
#
_entry.id   156c53e8501371383be44a19b2e499d0
#
_cell.length_a   1.000
_cell.length_b   1.000
_cell.length_c   1.000
_cell.angle_alpha   90.00
_cell.angle_beta   90.00
_cell.angle_gamma   90.00
#
_symmetry.space_group_name_H-M   'P 1'
#
loop_
_entity.id
_entity.type
_entity.pdbx_description
1 polymer ?
#
loop_
_entity_poly.entity_id
_entity_poly.type
_entity_poly.pdbx_seq_one_letter_code
_entity_poly.pdbx_strand_id
1 'polypeptide(L)'
;MKERLIGFLKTYFLFVCIFMLQKPLFMFFYQTLYEGASWTEWFRVIWHGLPLDLSLAGYLTAVPGLLFIGSAWGLSNLLRRIWCGYFIFVSVLLSVIFTVDLGLYEYWGFRLDATPLFYFFSSPKDAVASVSVWMVVGGILAMGVYAAVLYGIFHRLLLRKAVFGRMKVPSVSYTHLRAHETKANLV
;
A
#
# COMPACT_ATOMS: atom_id res chain seq x y z
N MET A 1 -17.98 14.34 -4.85
CA MET A 1 -18.01 12.96 -4.36
C MET A 1 -17.35 11.97 -5.32
N LYS A 2 -17.72 11.94 -6.60
CA LYS A 2 -17.17 10.99 -7.60
C LYS A 2 -15.63 10.93 -7.63
N GLU A 3 -14.95 12.07 -7.68
CA GLU A 3 -13.48 12.13 -7.75
C GLU A 3 -12.78 11.47 -6.54
N ARG A 4 -13.34 11.61 -5.33
CA ARG A 4 -12.78 11.01 -4.12
C ARG A 4 -12.99 9.51 -4.10
N LEU A 5 -14.18 9.05 -4.51
CA LEU A 5 -14.46 7.63 -4.63
C LEU A 5 -13.56 6.98 -5.68
N ILE A 6 -13.37 7.64 -6.82
CA ILE A 6 -12.44 7.19 -7.87
C ILE A 6 -11.00 7.16 -7.31
N GLY A 7 -10.58 8.17 -6.55
CA GLY A 7 -9.27 8.21 -5.90
C GLY A 7 -9.08 7.06 -4.92
N PHE A 8 -10.08 6.77 -4.10
CA PHE A 8 -10.08 5.65 -3.15
C PHE A 8 -9.95 4.31 -3.87
N LEU A 9 -10.82 4.06 -4.86
CA LEU A 9 -10.78 2.83 -5.66
C LEU A 9 -9.45 2.67 -6.40
N LYS A 10 -8.92 3.73 -7.00
CA LYS A 10 -7.60 3.70 -7.64
C LYS A 10 -6.50 3.31 -6.68
N THR A 11 -6.53 3.85 -5.46
CA THR A 11 -5.53 3.51 -4.43
C THR A 11 -5.63 2.04 -4.06
N TYR A 12 -6.84 1.53 -3.82
CA TYR A 12 -7.08 0.13 -3.50
C TYR A 12 -6.57 -0.81 -4.59
N PHE A 13 -7.03 -0.60 -5.83
CA PHE A 13 -6.62 -1.43 -6.96
C PHE A 13 -5.12 -1.35 -7.25
N LEU A 14 -4.50 -0.19 -7.02
CA LEU A 14 -3.06 -0.04 -7.19
C LEU A 14 -2.29 -0.90 -6.17
N PHE A 15 -2.70 -0.92 -4.90
CA PHE A 15 -2.12 -1.81 -3.91
C PHE A 15 -2.31 -3.28 -4.28
N VAL A 16 -3.51 -3.68 -4.69
CA VAL A 16 -3.77 -5.05 -5.16
C VAL A 16 -2.82 -5.42 -6.30
N CYS A 17 -2.68 -4.56 -7.31
CA CYS A 17 -1.75 -4.80 -8.42
C CYS A 17 -0.30 -4.94 -7.97
N ILE A 18 0.16 -4.11 -7.02
CA ILE A 18 1.52 -4.19 -6.48
C ILE A 18 1.74 -5.54 -5.80
N PHE A 19 0.82 -5.99 -4.94
CA PHE A 19 0.94 -7.28 -4.25
C PHE A 19 0.85 -8.46 -5.21
N MET A 20 -0.05 -8.41 -6.19
CA MET A 20 -0.12 -9.43 -7.23
C MET A 20 1.18 -9.55 -8.03
N LEU A 21 1.81 -8.42 -8.39
CA LEU A 21 3.06 -8.40 -9.16
C LEU A 21 4.27 -8.86 -8.34
N GLN A 22 4.26 -8.76 -7.02
CA GLN A 22 5.35 -9.24 -6.17
C GLN A 22 5.55 -10.76 -6.28
N LYS A 23 4.47 -11.54 -6.49
CA LYS A 23 4.56 -13.00 -6.61
C LYS A 23 5.33 -13.47 -7.85
N PRO A 24 4.98 -13.03 -9.07
CA PRO A 24 5.76 -13.40 -10.25
C PRO A 24 7.20 -12.83 -10.21
N LEU A 25 7.43 -11.66 -9.60
CA LEU A 25 8.78 -11.15 -9.38
C LEU A 25 9.60 -12.05 -8.47
N PHE A 26 9.01 -12.57 -7.40
CA PHE A 26 9.64 -13.55 -6.52
C PHE A 26 9.96 -14.85 -7.26
N MET A 27 9.00 -15.39 -8.02
CA MET A 27 9.18 -16.61 -8.81
C MET A 27 10.25 -16.44 -9.89
N PHE A 28 10.32 -15.27 -10.51
CA PHE A 28 11.35 -14.92 -11.49
C PHE A 28 12.75 -14.84 -10.85
N PHE A 29 12.85 -14.28 -9.65
CA PHE A 29 14.12 -14.18 -8.91
C PHE A 29 14.64 -15.58 -8.55
N TYR A 30 13.77 -16.49 -8.15
CA TYR A 30 14.08 -17.88 -7.82
C TYR A 30 13.68 -18.85 -8.94
N GLN A 31 13.90 -18.47 -10.20
CA GLN A 31 13.48 -19.26 -11.35
C GLN A 31 14.00 -20.72 -11.34
N THR A 32 15.17 -20.96 -10.75
CA THR A 32 15.74 -22.32 -10.61
C THR A 32 14.86 -23.26 -9.78
N LEU A 33 14.12 -22.73 -8.81
CA LEU A 33 13.17 -23.52 -8.01
C LEU A 33 11.87 -23.81 -8.77
N TYR A 34 11.60 -23.05 -9.82
CA TYR A 34 10.40 -23.13 -10.64
C TYR A 34 10.69 -23.61 -12.07
N GLU A 35 11.88 -24.24 -12.28
CA GLU A 35 12.24 -24.85 -13.57
C GLU A 35 11.22 -25.93 -13.91
N GLY A 36 10.58 -25.79 -15.08
CA GLY A 36 9.51 -26.71 -15.52
C GLY A 36 8.11 -26.36 -15.07
N ALA A 37 7.93 -25.30 -14.25
CA ALA A 37 6.61 -24.83 -13.84
C ALA A 37 5.82 -24.32 -15.06
N SER A 38 4.62 -24.84 -15.23
CA SER A 38 3.68 -24.42 -16.28
C SER A 38 3.10 -23.03 -16.00
N TRP A 39 2.71 -22.32 -17.04
CA TRP A 39 1.97 -21.05 -16.90
C TRP A 39 0.73 -21.16 -16.00
N THR A 40 0.09 -22.32 -15.97
CA THR A 40 -1.05 -22.57 -15.07
C THR A 40 -0.65 -22.55 -13.60
N GLU A 41 0.56 -22.96 -13.25
CA GLU A 41 1.07 -22.94 -11.87
C GLU A 41 1.38 -21.52 -11.43
N TRP A 42 1.94 -20.70 -12.31
CA TRP A 42 2.13 -19.24 -12.05
C TRP A 42 0.80 -18.56 -11.75
N PHE A 43 -0.24 -18.84 -12.55
CA PHE A 43 -1.58 -18.33 -12.30
C PHE A 43 -2.18 -18.82 -10.98
N ARG A 44 -1.96 -20.10 -10.65
CA ARG A 44 -2.42 -20.66 -9.38
C ARG A 44 -1.81 -19.93 -8.17
N VAL A 45 -0.52 -19.64 -8.19
CA VAL A 45 0.16 -18.89 -7.11
C VAL A 45 -0.47 -17.52 -6.92
N ILE A 46 -0.70 -16.80 -8.02
CA ILE A 46 -1.35 -15.48 -7.97
C ILE A 46 -2.78 -15.61 -7.42
N TRP A 47 -3.55 -16.57 -7.93
CA TRP A 47 -4.96 -16.75 -7.57
C TRP A 47 -5.15 -17.14 -6.10
N HIS A 48 -4.37 -18.10 -5.61
CA HIS A 48 -4.45 -18.53 -4.20
C HIS A 48 -3.98 -17.44 -3.22
N GLY A 49 -3.06 -16.58 -3.64
CA GLY A 49 -2.63 -15.45 -2.83
C GLY A 49 -3.54 -14.23 -2.89
N LEU A 50 -4.49 -14.17 -3.84
CA LEU A 50 -5.34 -13.00 -4.05
C LEU A 50 -6.19 -12.59 -2.83
N PRO A 51 -6.81 -13.48 -2.04
CA PRO A 51 -7.57 -13.09 -0.86
C PRO A 51 -6.73 -12.32 0.16
N LEU A 52 -5.46 -12.73 0.35
CA LEU A 52 -4.53 -12.03 1.23
C LEU A 52 -4.15 -10.66 0.68
N ASP A 53 -3.88 -10.57 -0.63
CA ASP A 53 -3.56 -9.30 -1.31
C ASP A 53 -4.70 -8.29 -1.17
N LEU A 54 -5.95 -8.74 -1.37
CA LEU A 54 -7.14 -7.90 -1.22
C LEU A 54 -7.29 -7.39 0.21
N SER A 55 -7.07 -8.26 1.20
CA SER A 55 -7.14 -7.89 2.62
C SER A 55 -6.07 -6.86 2.97
N LEU A 56 -4.81 -7.10 2.58
CA LEU A 56 -3.70 -6.20 2.87
C LEU A 56 -3.87 -4.84 2.15
N ALA A 57 -4.31 -4.86 0.90
CA ALA A 57 -4.66 -3.64 0.17
C ALA A 57 -5.78 -2.85 0.87
N GLY A 58 -6.78 -3.55 1.45
CA GLY A 58 -7.83 -2.95 2.24
C GLY A 58 -7.29 -2.21 3.47
N TYR A 59 -6.42 -2.85 4.25
CA TYR A 59 -5.79 -2.23 5.43
C TYR A 59 -4.97 -1.00 5.04
N LEU A 60 -4.14 -1.09 4.01
CA LEU A 60 -3.35 0.06 3.56
C LEU A 60 -4.22 1.18 2.96
N THR A 61 -5.36 0.85 2.37
CA THR A 61 -6.26 1.86 1.82
C THR A 61 -7.11 2.56 2.88
N ALA A 62 -7.18 2.02 4.10
CA ALA A 62 -7.94 2.64 5.19
C ALA A 62 -7.44 4.06 5.51
N VAL A 63 -6.14 4.28 5.62
CA VAL A 63 -5.56 5.61 5.88
C VAL A 63 -5.88 6.61 4.76
N PRO A 64 -5.62 6.31 3.48
CA PRO A 64 -6.12 7.09 2.34
C PRO A 64 -7.62 7.40 2.40
N GLY A 65 -8.44 6.41 2.75
CA GLY A 65 -9.89 6.58 2.91
C GLY A 65 -10.24 7.63 3.96
N LEU A 66 -9.63 7.55 5.14
CA LEU A 66 -9.81 8.52 6.21
C LEU A 66 -9.37 9.93 5.80
N LEU A 67 -8.27 10.04 5.05
CA LEU A 67 -7.81 11.34 4.53
C LEU A 67 -8.80 11.93 3.51
N PHE A 68 -9.40 11.11 2.65
CA PHE A 68 -10.46 11.58 1.75
C PHE A 68 -11.71 12.04 2.49
N ILE A 69 -12.11 11.35 3.56
CA ILE A 69 -13.22 11.77 4.42
C ILE A 69 -12.85 13.08 5.13
N GLY A 70 -11.69 13.15 5.78
CA GLY A 70 -11.19 14.34 6.48
C GLY A 70 -11.07 15.58 5.59
N SER A 71 -10.83 15.38 4.28
CA SER A 71 -10.77 16.49 3.33
C SER A 71 -12.09 17.24 3.13
N ALA A 72 -13.20 16.71 3.65
CA ALA A 72 -14.48 17.41 3.67
C ALA A 72 -14.47 18.66 4.57
N TRP A 73 -13.67 18.65 5.64
CA TRP A 73 -13.56 19.74 6.62
C TRP A 73 -12.60 20.87 6.24
N GLY A 74 -11.96 20.81 5.06
CA GLY A 74 -11.23 21.94 4.50
C GLY A 74 -9.75 22.06 4.88
N LEU A 75 -9.15 21.07 5.53
CA LEU A 75 -7.72 21.03 5.92
C LEU A 75 -6.81 20.58 4.76
N SER A 76 -7.00 21.11 3.55
CA SER A 76 -6.43 20.59 2.31
C SER A 76 -4.89 20.53 2.29
N ASN A 77 -4.20 21.52 2.84
CA ASN A 77 -2.73 21.56 2.83
C ASN A 77 -2.10 20.57 3.80
N LEU A 78 -2.68 20.43 5.00
CA LEU A 78 -2.22 19.45 5.99
C LEU A 78 -2.45 18.02 5.47
N LEU A 79 -3.65 17.75 4.98
CA LEU A 79 -4.00 16.42 4.43
C LEU A 79 -3.13 16.04 3.23
N ARG A 80 -2.77 17.00 2.39
CA ARG A 80 -1.83 16.74 1.28
C ARG A 80 -0.43 16.37 1.78
N ARG A 81 0.07 17.00 2.84
CA ARG A 81 1.36 16.65 3.46
C ARG A 81 1.31 15.24 4.04
N ILE A 82 0.26 14.93 4.81
CA ILE A 82 0.06 13.59 5.37
C ILE A 82 -0.06 12.54 4.26
N TRP A 83 -0.78 12.84 3.19
CA TRP A 83 -0.90 11.99 2.01
C TRP A 83 0.45 11.66 1.38
N CYS A 84 1.28 12.66 1.13
CA CYS A 84 2.62 12.45 0.59
C CYS A 84 3.49 11.65 1.55
N GLY A 85 3.51 11.99 2.84
CA GLY A 85 4.26 11.27 3.88
C GLY A 85 3.84 9.81 4.00
N TYR A 86 2.54 9.54 3.93
CA TYR A 86 2.00 8.18 3.95
C TYR A 86 2.54 7.32 2.80
N PHE A 87 2.52 7.82 1.56
CA PHE A 87 3.01 7.05 0.43
C PHE A 87 4.53 6.90 0.41
N ILE A 88 5.29 7.85 0.95
CA ILE A 88 6.72 7.68 1.19
C ILE A 88 6.94 6.54 2.19
N PHE A 89 6.25 6.60 3.34
CA PHE A 89 6.36 5.57 4.38
C PHE A 89 6.01 4.18 3.85
N VAL A 90 4.88 4.04 3.15
CA VAL A 90 4.44 2.76 2.58
C VAL A 90 5.42 2.26 1.51
N SER A 91 5.97 3.14 0.68
CA SER A 91 6.97 2.74 -0.32
C SER A 91 8.22 2.15 0.33
N VAL A 92 8.72 2.77 1.40
CA VAL A 92 9.87 2.26 2.16
C VAL A 92 9.50 0.96 2.87
N LEU A 93 8.36 0.90 3.55
CA LEU A 93 7.91 -0.28 4.28
C LEU A 93 7.78 -1.51 3.36
N LEU A 94 7.08 -1.37 2.23
CA LEU A 94 6.92 -2.46 1.28
C LEU A 94 8.26 -2.87 0.64
N SER A 95 9.14 -1.90 0.39
CA SER A 95 10.47 -2.17 -0.14
C SER A 95 11.31 -2.98 0.85
N VAL A 96 11.30 -2.63 2.13
CA VAL A 96 11.99 -3.40 3.17
C VAL A 96 11.44 -4.81 3.25
N ILE A 97 10.12 -4.97 3.39
CA ILE A 97 9.47 -6.29 3.51
C ILE A 97 9.82 -7.16 2.30
N PHE A 98 9.67 -6.65 1.09
CA PHE A 98 9.90 -7.43 -0.13
C PHE A 98 11.37 -7.78 -0.33
N THR A 99 12.30 -6.86 -0.07
CA THR A 99 13.75 -7.15 -0.21
C THR A 99 14.23 -8.12 0.85
N VAL A 100 13.73 -7.99 2.09
CA VAL A 100 14.05 -8.94 3.17
C VAL A 100 13.48 -10.32 2.88
N ASP A 101 12.24 -10.42 2.38
CA ASP A 101 11.63 -11.67 1.95
C ASP A 101 12.46 -12.38 0.86
N LEU A 102 12.93 -11.63 -0.14
CA LEU A 102 13.83 -12.17 -1.16
C LEU A 102 15.18 -12.62 -0.58
N GLY A 103 15.82 -11.82 0.27
CA GLY A 103 17.13 -12.13 0.81
C GLY A 103 17.14 -13.30 1.80
N LEU A 104 16.11 -13.41 2.63
CA LEU A 104 16.04 -14.46 3.67
C LEU A 104 15.54 -15.81 3.13
N TYR A 105 14.81 -15.82 2.06
CA TYR A 105 14.28 -17.06 1.48
C TYR A 105 15.39 -18.06 1.10
N GLU A 106 16.53 -17.57 0.60
CA GLU A 106 17.69 -18.41 0.27
C GLU A 106 18.24 -19.19 1.47
N TYR A 107 18.18 -18.57 2.68
CA TYR A 107 18.73 -19.16 3.90
C TYR A 107 17.74 -20.03 4.65
N TRP A 108 16.45 -19.65 4.62
CA TRP A 108 15.43 -20.23 5.48
C TRP A 108 14.47 -21.16 4.73
N GLY A 109 14.41 -21.07 3.40
CA GLY A 109 13.57 -21.90 2.54
C GLY A 109 12.07 -21.65 2.66
N PHE A 110 11.66 -20.60 3.40
CA PHE A 110 10.25 -20.18 3.52
C PHE A 110 10.11 -18.67 3.42
N ARG A 111 8.89 -18.23 3.08
CA ARG A 111 8.55 -16.80 2.94
C ARG A 111 8.63 -16.09 4.28
N LEU A 112 8.90 -14.78 4.22
CA LEU A 112 9.03 -13.93 5.40
C LEU A 112 7.81 -14.03 6.33
N ASP A 113 8.06 -14.40 7.59
CA ASP A 113 7.11 -14.43 8.69
C ASP A 113 7.63 -13.60 9.89
N ALA A 114 7.14 -13.86 11.10
CA ALA A 114 7.59 -13.17 12.30
C ALA A 114 8.94 -13.69 12.85
N THR A 115 9.43 -14.83 12.37
CA THR A 115 10.62 -15.51 12.88
C THR A 115 11.89 -14.65 12.78
N PRO A 116 12.21 -13.96 11.66
CA PRO A 116 13.37 -13.07 11.59
C PRO A 116 13.33 -11.93 12.61
N LEU A 117 12.15 -11.37 12.84
CA LEU A 117 12.00 -10.32 13.87
C LEU A 117 12.30 -10.86 15.27
N PHE A 118 11.78 -12.05 15.57
CA PHE A 118 12.06 -12.71 16.85
C PHE A 118 13.56 -12.93 17.06
N TYR A 119 14.27 -13.46 16.06
CA TYR A 119 15.72 -13.66 16.13
C TYR A 119 16.49 -12.35 16.25
N PHE A 120 16.09 -11.32 15.51
CA PHE A 120 16.72 -10.01 15.58
C PHE A 120 16.62 -9.39 16.97
N PHE A 121 15.47 -9.55 17.65
CA PHE A 121 15.29 -9.02 19.01
C PHE A 121 15.88 -9.92 20.11
N SER A 122 15.91 -11.24 19.89
CA SER A 122 16.44 -12.19 20.88
C SER A 122 17.96 -12.27 20.87
N SER A 123 18.58 -12.27 19.69
CA SER A 123 20.03 -12.45 19.51
C SER A 123 20.55 -11.56 18.36
N PRO A 124 20.55 -10.22 18.51
CA PRO A 124 20.91 -9.31 17.43
C PRO A 124 22.34 -9.50 16.92
N LYS A 125 23.27 -9.91 17.78
CA LYS A 125 24.67 -10.18 17.38
C LYS A 125 24.77 -11.39 16.44
N ASP A 126 24.03 -12.45 16.72
CA ASP A 126 24.06 -13.68 15.90
C ASP A 126 23.31 -13.46 14.59
N ALA A 127 22.21 -12.70 14.61
CA ALA A 127 21.45 -12.33 13.42
C ALA A 127 22.32 -11.54 12.41
N VAL A 128 23.18 -10.66 12.89
CA VAL A 128 24.06 -9.85 12.03
C VAL A 128 25.33 -10.60 11.62
N ALA A 129 25.86 -11.49 12.49
CA ALA A 129 27.10 -12.21 12.23
C ALA A 129 27.02 -13.19 11.04
N SER A 130 25.83 -13.67 10.73
CA SER A 130 25.59 -14.61 9.61
C SER A 130 25.43 -13.92 8.24
N VAL A 131 25.34 -12.58 8.20
CA VAL A 131 25.06 -11.84 6.96
C VAL A 131 26.34 -11.23 6.40
N SER A 132 26.65 -11.49 5.13
CA SER A 132 27.79 -10.89 4.43
C SER A 132 27.58 -9.37 4.25
N VAL A 133 28.66 -8.60 4.38
CA VAL A 133 28.65 -7.14 4.15
C VAL A 133 28.14 -6.81 2.74
N TRP A 134 28.50 -7.59 1.73
CA TRP A 134 28.04 -7.42 0.35
C TRP A 134 26.53 -7.65 0.20
N MET A 135 25.98 -8.58 0.96
CA MET A 135 24.54 -8.82 1.00
C MET A 135 23.79 -7.64 1.64
N VAL A 136 24.34 -7.06 2.71
CA VAL A 136 23.77 -5.85 3.34
C VAL A 136 23.79 -4.67 2.37
N VAL A 137 24.93 -4.42 1.72
CA VAL A 137 25.05 -3.32 0.75
C VAL A 137 24.12 -3.52 -0.43
N GLY A 138 24.09 -4.73 -1.02
CA GLY A 138 23.19 -5.07 -2.12
C GLY A 138 21.72 -4.95 -1.72
N GLY A 139 21.37 -5.40 -0.52
CA GLY A 139 20.02 -5.27 0.04
C GLY A 139 19.58 -3.82 0.21
N ILE A 140 20.45 -2.96 0.77
CA ILE A 140 20.14 -1.52 0.92
C ILE A 140 19.96 -0.85 -0.43
N LEU A 141 20.79 -1.16 -1.42
CA LEU A 141 20.64 -0.63 -2.78
C LEU A 141 19.33 -1.11 -3.42
N ALA A 142 19.02 -2.40 -3.31
CA ALA A 142 17.76 -2.95 -3.82
C ALA A 142 16.53 -2.31 -3.16
N MET A 143 16.56 -2.13 -1.82
CA MET A 143 15.50 -1.41 -1.09
C MET A 143 15.34 0.01 -1.59
N GLY A 144 16.45 0.74 -1.79
CA GLY A 144 16.40 2.12 -2.30
C GLY A 144 15.78 2.22 -3.69
N VAL A 145 16.20 1.35 -4.60
CA VAL A 145 15.67 1.29 -5.97
C VAL A 145 14.19 0.93 -5.95
N TYR A 146 13.81 -0.11 -5.19
CA TYR A 146 12.42 -0.56 -5.14
C TYR A 146 11.50 0.49 -4.49
N ALA A 147 11.96 1.15 -3.41
CA ALA A 147 11.24 2.25 -2.79
C ALA A 147 11.04 3.43 -3.76
N ALA A 148 12.08 3.78 -4.53
CA ALA A 148 12.02 4.84 -5.52
C ALA A 148 11.02 4.51 -6.65
N VAL A 149 11.01 3.27 -7.12
CA VAL A 149 10.06 2.79 -8.14
C VAL A 149 8.62 2.86 -7.61
N LEU A 150 8.37 2.32 -6.41
CA LEU A 150 7.04 2.36 -5.78
C LEU A 150 6.56 3.80 -5.58
N TYR A 151 7.42 4.64 -5.01
CA TYR A 151 7.08 6.06 -4.83
C TYR A 151 6.81 6.76 -6.16
N GLY A 152 7.61 6.48 -7.20
CA GLY A 152 7.39 7.01 -8.54
C GLY A 152 6.02 6.61 -9.12
N ILE A 153 5.61 5.36 -8.92
CA ILE A 153 4.29 4.86 -9.31
C ILE A 153 3.18 5.61 -8.55
N PHE A 154 3.27 5.68 -7.20
CA PHE A 154 2.32 6.42 -6.38
C PHE A 154 2.27 7.90 -6.75
N HIS A 155 3.42 8.53 -6.96
CA HIS A 155 3.50 9.93 -7.34
C HIS A 155 2.79 10.19 -8.67
N ARG A 156 3.04 9.37 -9.69
CA ARG A 156 2.43 9.56 -11.03
C ARG A 156 0.93 9.28 -11.02
N LEU A 157 0.48 8.24 -10.34
CA LEU A 157 -0.89 7.75 -10.43
C LEU A 157 -1.84 8.38 -9.42
N LEU A 158 -1.33 8.70 -8.21
CA LEU A 158 -2.14 9.18 -7.09
C LEU A 158 -1.83 10.61 -6.67
N LEU A 159 -0.54 10.94 -6.43
CA LEU A 159 -0.19 12.22 -5.82
C LEU A 159 -0.44 13.41 -6.75
N ARG A 160 -0.15 13.26 -8.03
CA ARG A 160 -0.37 14.33 -9.04
C ARG A 160 -1.84 14.69 -9.21
N LYS A 161 -2.75 13.75 -8.97
CA LYS A 161 -4.20 13.89 -9.23
C LYS A 161 -5.04 13.91 -7.96
N ALA A 162 -4.41 13.95 -6.79
CA ALA A 162 -5.14 13.99 -5.52
C ALA A 162 -5.90 15.30 -5.35
N VAL A 163 -7.22 15.23 -5.33
CA VAL A 163 -8.11 16.39 -5.19
C VAL A 163 -8.52 16.50 -3.72
N PHE A 164 -7.80 17.36 -2.97
CA PHE A 164 -8.15 17.74 -1.61
C PHE A 164 -8.82 19.13 -1.61
N GLY A 165 -10.01 19.24 -2.17
CA GLY A 165 -10.80 20.47 -2.15
C GLY A 165 -11.93 20.39 -1.14
N ARG A 166 -12.31 21.54 -0.53
CA ARG A 166 -13.49 21.67 0.32
C ARG A 166 -14.72 21.22 -0.47
N MET A 167 -15.52 20.30 0.05
CA MET A 167 -16.79 19.98 -0.58
C MET A 167 -17.69 21.19 -0.48
N LYS A 168 -18.16 21.70 -1.62
CA LYS A 168 -19.35 22.55 -1.63
C LYS A 168 -20.51 21.63 -1.26
N VAL A 169 -20.90 21.63 0.02
CA VAL A 169 -22.15 21.00 0.43
C VAL A 169 -23.25 21.78 -0.30
N PRO A 170 -24.05 21.16 -1.16
CA PRO A 170 -25.17 21.87 -1.75
C PRO A 170 -26.05 22.35 -0.59
N SER A 171 -26.30 23.65 -0.51
CA SER A 171 -27.12 24.29 0.51
C SER A 171 -28.61 23.88 0.46
N VAL A 172 -28.92 22.92 -0.38
CA VAL A 172 -30.28 22.43 -0.68
C VAL A 172 -30.92 21.71 0.52
N SER A 173 -30.14 21.16 1.45
CA SER A 173 -30.69 20.42 2.59
C SER A 173 -31.32 21.32 3.65
N TYR A 174 -30.84 22.58 3.80
CA TYR A 174 -31.37 23.48 4.80
C TYR A 174 -32.61 24.26 4.36
N THR A 175 -32.80 24.48 3.08
CA THR A 175 -33.99 25.16 2.56
C THR A 175 -35.23 24.28 2.63
N HIS A 176 -35.13 22.96 2.47
CA HIS A 176 -36.26 22.06 2.58
C HIS A 176 -36.75 21.86 4.03
N LEU A 177 -35.85 21.80 5.00
CA LEU A 177 -36.22 21.73 6.42
C LEU A 177 -36.89 23.03 6.89
N ARG A 178 -36.36 24.19 6.48
CA ARG A 178 -36.94 25.49 6.83
C ARG A 178 -38.31 25.73 6.15
N ALA A 179 -38.51 25.21 4.95
CA ALA A 179 -39.81 25.31 4.28
C ALA A 179 -40.89 24.44 4.96
N HIS A 180 -40.52 23.36 5.61
CA HIS A 180 -41.44 22.53 6.40
C HIS A 180 -41.80 23.17 7.76
N GLU A 181 -40.83 23.83 8.42
CA GLU A 181 -41.09 24.48 9.70
C GLU A 181 -41.95 25.74 9.55
N THR A 182 -41.79 26.51 8.46
CA THR A 182 -42.64 27.68 8.20
C THR A 182 -44.08 27.28 7.81
N LYS A 183 -44.32 26.11 7.23
CA LYS A 183 -45.66 25.61 6.95
C LYS A 183 -46.39 25.08 8.19
N ALA A 184 -45.63 24.55 9.16
CA ALA A 184 -46.21 24.05 10.42
C ALA A 184 -46.61 25.15 11.42
N ASN A 185 -46.05 26.38 11.28
CA ASN A 185 -46.35 27.50 12.14
C ASN A 185 -47.45 28.45 11.58
N LEU A 186 -48.14 28.09 10.51
CA LEU A 186 -49.20 28.87 9.88
C LEU A 186 -50.59 28.22 9.99
N VAL A 187 -50.78 27.27 10.92
CA VAL A 187 -52.09 26.67 11.26
C VAL A 187 -52.44 27.02 12.70
#